data_07978542a385f1abb3c27aa944b36025
#
_entry.id   07978542a385f1abb3c27aa944b36025
#
_cell.length_a   1.000
_cell.length_b   1.000
_cell.length_c   1.000
_cell.angle_alpha   90.00
_cell.angle_beta   90.00
_cell.angle_gamma   90.00
#
_symmetry.space_group_name_H-M   'P 1'
#
loop_
_entity.id
_entity.type
_entity.pdbx_description
1 polymer ?
#
loop_
_entity_poly.entity_id
_entity_poly.type
_entity_poly.pdbx_seq_one_letter_code
_entity_poly.pdbx_strand_id
1 'polypeptide(L)'
;MLYSGFNILPRSVFWSANFNGRSHNLDVIPLELMNQIETKLGHSKFVPESHLLIKIDGESLDAILSDRFPDSNLEGLVPTTLNWLQSAEEQDEVWRRFGQRKSGSVLIPILCCPDDLDFSCTLIVVDAKFDTDTVYWLQFGFDTTSFDHLPGGVCSSVDWFDGVGPFVFDRDQYETMARRFEQLKPNPEIAG
;
A
#
# COMPACT_ATOMS: atom_id res chain seq x y z
N MET A 1 1.21 33.46 34.04
CA MET A 1 0.45 32.88 32.94
C MET A 1 1.31 31.76 32.33
N LEU A 2 0.99 30.50 32.66
CA LEU A 2 1.75 29.32 32.26
C LEU A 2 1.02 28.69 31.09
N TYR A 3 1.64 28.67 29.90
CA TYR A 3 1.18 27.87 28.76
C TYR A 3 1.80 26.47 28.86
N SER A 4 0.98 25.47 29.17
CA SER A 4 1.34 24.06 29.08
C SER A 4 1.08 23.59 27.66
N GLY A 5 2.15 23.47 26.84
CA GLY A 5 2.10 22.82 25.54
C GLY A 5 2.10 21.31 25.74
N PHE A 6 1.02 20.63 25.39
CA PHE A 6 1.00 19.19 25.23
C PHE A 6 1.70 18.82 23.93
N ASN A 7 2.93 18.35 24.04
CA ASN A 7 3.63 17.65 22.95
C ASN A 7 3.06 16.24 22.83
N ILE A 8 2.20 16.00 21.84
CA ILE A 8 1.80 14.66 21.44
C ILE A 8 2.89 14.15 20.50
N LEU A 9 3.82 13.37 21.03
CA LEU A 9 4.77 12.61 20.21
C LEU A 9 4.02 11.49 19.48
N PRO A 10 4.28 11.26 18.19
CA PRO A 10 3.72 10.10 17.48
C PRO A 10 4.31 8.82 18.10
N ARG A 11 3.43 7.94 18.56
CA ARG A 11 3.81 6.63 19.09
C ARG A 11 4.25 5.72 17.95
N SER A 12 5.53 5.78 17.60
CA SER A 12 6.17 4.70 16.87
C SER A 12 6.38 3.52 17.82
N VAL A 13 5.51 2.54 17.76
CA VAL A 13 5.71 1.27 18.49
C VAL A 13 6.72 0.46 17.72
N PHE A 14 7.97 0.47 18.16
CA PHE A 14 9.02 -0.42 17.67
C PHE A 14 8.71 -1.86 18.09
N TRP A 15 8.31 -2.71 17.14
CA TRP A 15 8.34 -4.16 17.30
C TRP A 15 9.59 -4.71 16.63
N SER A 16 10.59 -5.07 17.43
CA SER A 16 11.67 -5.91 16.95
C SER A 16 11.22 -7.38 17.07
N ALA A 17 10.67 -7.92 16.01
CA ALA A 17 10.29 -9.33 15.92
C ALA A 17 11.51 -10.14 15.46
N ASN A 18 12.15 -10.86 16.38
CA ASN A 18 13.09 -11.93 16.06
C ASN A 18 12.30 -13.12 15.47
N PHE A 19 12.34 -13.29 14.16
CA PHE A 19 11.79 -14.46 13.46
C PHE A 19 12.70 -15.68 13.61
N ASN A 20 12.70 -16.31 14.79
CA ASN A 20 13.21 -17.67 14.96
C ASN A 20 12.03 -18.63 15.12
N GLY A 21 11.73 -19.32 14.03
CA GLY A 21 10.89 -20.49 13.81
C GLY A 21 10.16 -21.11 15.02
N ARG A 22 9.12 -20.44 15.54
CA ARG A 22 8.13 -21.06 16.42
C ARG A 22 6.73 -20.68 15.94
N SER A 23 5.92 -21.71 15.70
CA SER A 23 4.47 -21.60 15.54
C SER A 23 3.88 -20.86 16.74
N HIS A 24 3.63 -19.57 16.62
CA HIS A 24 2.88 -18.81 17.61
C HIS A 24 1.41 -18.80 17.23
N ASN A 25 0.55 -19.21 18.16
CA ASN A 25 -0.85 -18.80 18.17
C ASN A 25 -0.84 -17.28 18.00
N LEU A 26 -1.43 -16.80 16.89
CA LEU A 26 -1.66 -15.37 16.69
C LEU A 26 -2.70 -14.99 17.74
N ASP A 27 -2.24 -14.47 18.88
CA ASP A 27 -3.11 -13.84 19.85
C ASP A 27 -3.93 -12.78 19.12
N VAL A 28 -5.23 -12.72 19.39
CA VAL A 28 -6.13 -11.71 18.83
C VAL A 28 -5.53 -10.34 19.11
N ILE A 29 -5.05 -9.66 18.06
CA ILE A 29 -4.51 -8.30 18.21
C ILE A 29 -5.68 -7.41 18.58
N PRO A 30 -5.64 -6.72 19.73
CA PRO A 30 -6.72 -5.80 20.10
C PRO A 30 -6.91 -4.73 19.01
N LEU A 31 -8.16 -4.41 18.69
CA LEU A 31 -8.51 -3.42 17.65
C LEU A 31 -7.83 -2.07 17.89
N GLU A 32 -7.58 -1.72 19.15
CA GLU A 32 -6.90 -0.49 19.59
C GLU A 32 -5.41 -0.43 19.19
N LEU A 33 -4.81 -1.56 18.81
CA LEU A 33 -3.43 -1.68 18.35
C LEU A 33 -3.31 -1.79 16.84
N MET A 34 -4.43 -1.82 16.11
CA MET A 34 -4.45 -1.87 14.65
C MET A 34 -4.34 -0.47 14.07
N ASN A 35 -3.64 -0.37 12.94
CA ASN A 35 -3.60 0.85 12.15
C ASN A 35 -4.95 1.08 11.46
N GLN A 36 -5.29 2.34 11.23
CA GLN A 36 -6.45 2.69 10.42
C GLN A 36 -6.04 2.81 8.96
N ILE A 37 -6.77 2.13 8.06
CA ILE A 37 -6.56 2.27 6.62
C ILE A 37 -7.83 2.82 5.97
N GLU A 38 -7.67 3.85 5.14
CA GLU A 38 -8.79 4.49 4.43
C GLU A 38 -8.37 5.00 3.06
N THR A 39 -9.37 5.33 2.24
CA THR A 39 -9.18 6.15 1.04
C THR A 39 -9.73 7.54 1.26
N LYS A 40 -9.01 8.55 0.76
CA LYS A 40 -9.47 9.93 0.78
C LYS A 40 -9.18 10.63 -0.54
N LEU A 41 -10.13 11.43 -1.02
CA LEU A 41 -9.86 12.33 -2.13
C LEU A 41 -8.82 13.37 -1.73
N GLY A 42 -7.83 13.56 -2.58
CA GLY A 42 -6.75 14.51 -2.39
C GLY A 42 -5.97 14.74 -3.67
N HIS A 43 -4.80 15.30 -3.53
CA HIS A 43 -3.87 15.57 -4.62
C HIS A 43 -2.53 14.98 -4.24
N SER A 44 -1.77 14.48 -5.20
CA SER A 44 -0.36 14.17 -4.99
C SER A 44 0.52 15.32 -5.50
N LYS A 45 1.79 15.31 -5.15
CA LYS A 45 2.74 16.39 -5.45
C LYS A 45 2.79 16.76 -6.93
N PHE A 46 2.69 15.77 -7.81
CA PHE A 46 2.86 15.94 -9.25
C PHE A 46 1.55 15.83 -10.04
N VAL A 47 0.44 15.46 -9.37
CA VAL A 47 -0.89 15.29 -10.00
C VAL A 47 -1.87 16.28 -9.36
N PRO A 48 -2.21 17.38 -10.04
CA PRO A 48 -3.13 18.39 -9.52
C PRO A 48 -4.59 17.95 -9.53
N GLU A 49 -4.94 16.94 -10.32
CA GLU A 49 -6.29 16.36 -10.36
C GLU A 49 -6.60 15.63 -9.07
N SER A 50 -7.81 15.82 -8.55
CA SER A 50 -8.27 15.13 -7.35
C SER A 50 -8.44 13.63 -7.60
N HIS A 51 -7.79 12.80 -6.80
CA HIS A 51 -7.84 11.35 -6.91
C HIS A 51 -7.86 10.68 -5.53
N LEU A 52 -8.13 9.37 -5.49
CA LEU A 52 -8.09 8.62 -4.24
C LEU A 52 -6.64 8.37 -3.81
N LEU A 53 -6.35 8.75 -2.59
CA LEU A 53 -5.10 8.43 -1.88
C LEU A 53 -5.35 7.26 -0.93
N ILE A 54 -4.35 6.42 -0.71
CA ILE A 54 -4.33 5.45 0.39
C ILE A 54 -3.78 6.16 1.62
N LYS A 55 -4.51 6.13 2.72
CA LYS A 55 -4.07 6.71 3.99
C LYS A 55 -3.96 5.65 5.07
N ILE A 56 -2.90 5.76 5.87
CA ILE A 56 -2.68 4.94 7.07
C ILE A 56 -2.55 5.90 8.25
N ASP A 57 -3.40 5.73 9.26
CA ASP A 57 -3.46 6.57 10.45
C ASP A 57 -3.60 8.08 10.13
N GLY A 58 -4.29 8.38 9.01
CA GLY A 58 -4.55 9.74 8.55
C GLY A 58 -3.47 10.35 7.66
N GLU A 59 -2.33 9.69 7.44
CA GLU A 59 -1.24 10.13 6.57
C GLU A 59 -1.25 9.37 5.23
N SER A 60 -0.89 10.02 4.12
CA SER A 60 -0.86 9.34 2.82
C SER A 60 0.35 8.41 2.71
N LEU A 61 0.17 7.28 2.03
CA LEU A 61 1.20 6.24 1.94
C LEU A 61 2.50 6.75 1.30
N ASP A 62 2.39 7.55 0.25
CA ASP A 62 3.55 8.16 -0.40
C ASP A 62 4.33 9.10 0.53
N ALA A 63 3.63 9.87 1.37
CA ALA A 63 4.25 10.74 2.38
C ALA A 63 4.93 9.92 3.49
N ILE A 64 4.28 8.85 3.99
CA ILE A 64 4.88 7.94 4.98
C ILE A 64 6.19 7.36 4.46
N LEU A 65 6.20 6.90 3.20
CA LEU A 65 7.39 6.31 2.58
C LEU A 65 8.47 7.38 2.35
N SER A 66 8.09 8.56 1.86
CA SER A 66 9.01 9.67 1.61
C SER A 66 9.67 10.19 2.89
N ASP A 67 8.94 10.28 4.00
CA ASP A 67 9.49 10.70 5.29
C ASP A 67 10.57 9.72 5.79
N ARG A 68 10.39 8.42 5.51
CA ARG A 68 11.36 7.38 5.87
C ARG A 68 12.56 7.32 4.93
N PHE A 69 12.36 7.62 3.64
CA PHE A 69 13.38 7.53 2.59
C PHE A 69 13.44 8.83 1.78
N PRO A 70 13.88 9.95 2.38
CA PRO A 70 13.83 11.29 1.75
C PRO A 70 14.65 11.38 0.46
N ASP A 71 15.66 10.54 0.30
CA ASP A 71 16.54 10.52 -0.88
C ASP A 71 15.98 9.66 -2.04
N SER A 72 14.83 9.01 -1.86
CA SER A 72 14.31 8.02 -2.81
C SER A 72 13.18 8.54 -3.71
N ASN A 73 12.83 9.84 -3.66
CA ASN A 73 11.81 10.49 -4.48
C ASN A 73 10.44 9.77 -4.47
N LEU A 74 9.99 9.33 -3.29
CA LEU A 74 8.74 8.58 -3.13
C LEU A 74 7.51 9.48 -2.96
N GLU A 75 7.70 10.76 -2.63
CA GLU A 75 6.63 11.74 -2.49
C GLU A 75 5.97 12.03 -3.85
N GLY A 76 4.66 11.88 -3.90
CA GLY A 76 3.87 12.15 -5.10
C GLY A 76 3.61 10.92 -5.98
N LEU A 77 4.06 9.73 -5.58
CA LEU A 77 3.62 8.48 -6.19
C LEU A 77 2.11 8.31 -6.03
N VAL A 78 1.48 7.65 -7.00
CA VAL A 78 0.02 7.46 -7.03
C VAL A 78 -0.35 5.98 -6.89
N PRO A 79 -1.53 5.66 -6.31
CA PRO A 79 -2.00 4.28 -6.23
C PRO A 79 -2.18 3.63 -7.61
N THR A 80 -1.63 2.45 -7.79
CA THR A 80 -1.78 1.65 -9.02
C THR A 80 -3.23 1.27 -9.32
N THR A 81 -4.08 1.32 -8.29
CA THR A 81 -5.51 1.00 -8.34
C THR A 81 -6.42 2.11 -8.89
N LEU A 82 -5.86 3.24 -9.31
CA LEU A 82 -6.63 4.36 -9.90
C LEU A 82 -7.18 4.08 -11.30
N ASN A 83 -6.84 2.95 -11.93
CA ASN A 83 -7.10 2.63 -13.35
C ASN A 83 -6.47 3.63 -14.33
N TRP A 84 -5.32 4.16 -13.98
CA TRP A 84 -4.56 5.09 -14.81
C TRP A 84 -3.42 4.43 -15.56
N LEU A 85 -3.08 3.16 -15.22
CA LEU A 85 -2.02 2.44 -15.93
C LEU A 85 -2.34 2.37 -17.43
N GLN A 86 -1.32 2.62 -18.25
CA GLN A 86 -1.47 2.68 -19.71
C GLN A 86 -1.77 1.31 -20.32
N SER A 87 -1.27 0.24 -19.70
CA SER A 87 -1.49 -1.14 -20.12
C SER A 87 -2.67 -1.77 -19.37
N ALA A 88 -3.63 -2.32 -20.13
CA ALA A 88 -4.72 -3.10 -19.56
C ALA A 88 -4.21 -4.37 -18.85
N GLU A 89 -3.14 -4.98 -19.36
CA GLU A 89 -2.52 -6.17 -18.78
C GLU A 89 -1.90 -5.86 -17.40
N GLU A 90 -1.22 -4.72 -17.27
CA GLU A 90 -0.70 -4.26 -15.99
C GLU A 90 -1.83 -3.94 -15.00
N GLN A 91 -2.89 -3.30 -15.48
CA GLN A 91 -4.05 -2.99 -14.65
C GLN A 91 -4.74 -4.28 -14.14
N ASP A 92 -4.87 -5.30 -14.99
CA ASP A 92 -5.42 -6.60 -14.61
C ASP A 92 -4.53 -7.30 -13.59
N GLU A 93 -3.21 -7.20 -13.73
CA GLU A 93 -2.25 -7.77 -12.78
C GLU A 93 -2.33 -7.09 -11.40
N VAL A 94 -2.48 -5.76 -11.35
CA VAL A 94 -2.76 -5.03 -10.09
C VAL A 94 -4.02 -5.59 -9.44
N TRP A 95 -5.12 -5.65 -10.19
CA TRP A 95 -6.38 -6.08 -9.62
C TRP A 95 -6.40 -7.54 -9.20
N ARG A 96 -5.69 -8.40 -9.91
CA ARG A 96 -5.55 -9.82 -9.56
C ARG A 96 -4.90 -9.99 -8.19
N ARG A 97 -3.93 -9.14 -7.85
CA ARG A 97 -3.19 -9.16 -6.57
C ARG A 97 -3.90 -8.36 -5.49
N PHE A 98 -4.26 -7.12 -5.77
CA PHE A 98 -4.94 -6.24 -4.83
C PHE A 98 -6.32 -6.76 -4.42
N GLY A 99 -7.03 -7.39 -5.35
CA GLY A 99 -8.33 -8.02 -5.12
C GLY A 99 -8.28 -9.37 -4.39
N GLN A 100 -7.09 -9.83 -3.95
CA GLN A 100 -6.97 -11.11 -3.23
C GLN A 100 -7.78 -11.07 -1.93
N ARG A 101 -8.71 -12.02 -1.80
CA ARG A 101 -9.60 -12.14 -0.62
C ARG A 101 -9.39 -13.45 0.15
N LYS A 102 -8.55 -14.36 -0.37
CA LYS A 102 -8.22 -15.61 0.30
C LYS A 102 -7.12 -15.38 1.32
N SER A 103 -7.13 -16.14 2.40
CA SER A 103 -6.03 -16.16 3.35
C SER A 103 -4.72 -16.59 2.68
N GLY A 104 -3.62 -15.95 3.05
CA GLY A 104 -2.31 -16.19 2.48
C GLY A 104 -1.54 -14.90 2.23
N SER A 105 -0.33 -15.02 1.68
CA SER A 105 0.54 -13.88 1.33
C SER A 105 0.49 -13.59 -0.16
N VAL A 106 0.59 -12.31 -0.51
CA VAL A 106 0.67 -11.82 -1.88
C VAL A 106 1.50 -10.54 -1.94
N LEU A 107 2.35 -10.43 -2.96
CA LEU A 107 3.05 -9.19 -3.28
C LEU A 107 2.15 -8.32 -4.16
N ILE A 108 1.89 -7.09 -3.74
CA ILE A 108 0.97 -6.17 -4.41
C ILE A 108 1.74 -4.94 -4.88
N PRO A 109 1.77 -4.63 -6.20
CA PRO A 109 2.20 -3.33 -6.68
C PRO A 109 1.19 -2.29 -6.20
N ILE A 110 1.61 -1.34 -5.36
CA ILE A 110 0.68 -0.48 -4.62
C ILE A 110 0.75 1.00 -5.02
N LEU A 111 1.95 1.52 -5.33
CA LEU A 111 2.15 2.88 -5.82
C LEU A 111 3.04 2.85 -7.07
N CYS A 112 2.81 3.77 -8.00
CA CYS A 112 3.62 3.95 -9.20
C CYS A 112 3.95 5.41 -9.49
N CYS A 113 4.91 5.63 -10.39
CA CYS A 113 5.25 6.94 -10.93
C CYS A 113 4.04 7.52 -11.67
N PRO A 114 3.63 8.78 -11.38
CA PRO A 114 2.51 9.40 -12.08
C PRO A 114 2.83 9.85 -13.51
N ASP A 115 4.11 9.97 -13.88
CA ASP A 115 4.52 10.46 -15.20
C ASP A 115 4.37 9.38 -16.27
N ASP A 116 4.76 8.15 -15.95
CA ASP A 116 4.76 7.03 -16.92
C ASP A 116 3.50 6.16 -16.78
N LEU A 117 2.95 6.02 -15.58
CA LEU A 117 1.76 5.20 -15.28
C LEU A 117 1.88 3.78 -15.85
N ASP A 118 3.03 3.16 -15.65
CA ASP A 118 3.36 1.78 -16.04
C ASP A 118 4.29 1.11 -15.02
N PHE A 119 4.62 -0.17 -15.24
CA PHE A 119 5.51 -0.92 -14.35
C PHE A 119 7.00 -0.71 -14.64
N SER A 120 7.36 0.00 -15.71
CA SER A 120 8.76 0.17 -16.11
C SER A 120 9.48 1.29 -15.36
N CYS A 121 8.72 2.20 -14.74
CA CYS A 121 9.24 3.28 -13.91
C CYS A 121 9.25 2.89 -12.42
N THR A 122 9.19 3.86 -11.52
CA THR A 122 9.14 3.60 -10.08
C THR A 122 7.85 2.88 -9.69
N LEU A 123 8.00 1.65 -9.19
CA LEU A 123 6.91 0.84 -8.69
C LEU A 123 7.20 0.38 -7.27
N ILE A 124 6.29 0.70 -6.35
CA ILE A 124 6.36 0.24 -4.96
C ILE A 124 5.51 -0.99 -4.78
N VAL A 125 6.12 -2.00 -4.18
CA VAL A 125 5.48 -3.27 -3.82
C VAL A 125 5.30 -3.35 -2.32
N VAL A 126 4.20 -3.92 -1.89
CA VAL A 126 3.94 -4.31 -0.51
C VAL A 126 3.81 -5.82 -0.38
N ASP A 127 4.49 -6.41 0.62
CA ASP A 127 4.25 -7.81 1.04
C ASP A 127 3.02 -7.83 1.96
N ALA A 128 1.89 -8.27 1.43
CA ALA A 128 0.63 -8.33 2.14
C ALA A 128 0.29 -9.76 2.55
N LYS A 129 -0.13 -9.93 3.81
CA LYS A 129 -0.66 -11.19 4.33
C LYS A 129 -2.10 -11.00 4.77
N PHE A 130 -2.97 -11.90 4.34
CA PHE A 130 -4.39 -11.93 4.67
C PHE A 130 -4.70 -13.07 5.63
N ASP A 131 -5.26 -12.75 6.79
CA ASP A 131 -5.85 -13.72 7.72
C ASP A 131 -7.38 -13.54 7.76
N THR A 132 -8.07 -14.28 8.62
CA THR A 132 -9.54 -14.26 8.70
C THR A 132 -10.06 -12.85 9.00
N ASP A 133 -9.50 -12.19 10.01
CA ASP A 133 -10.02 -10.92 10.55
C ASP A 133 -9.02 -9.76 10.40
N THR A 134 -7.82 -10.04 9.86
CA THR A 134 -6.74 -9.06 9.78
C THR A 134 -6.03 -9.09 8.43
N VAL A 135 -5.51 -7.94 8.03
CA VAL A 135 -4.57 -7.78 6.92
C VAL A 135 -3.30 -7.15 7.43
N TYR A 136 -2.18 -7.72 7.04
CA TYR A 136 -0.85 -7.22 7.38
C TYR A 136 -0.19 -6.70 6.12
N TRP A 137 0.39 -5.52 6.18
CA TRP A 137 1.38 -5.04 5.25
C TRP A 137 2.72 -5.12 5.94
N LEU A 138 3.48 -6.17 5.60
CA LEU A 138 4.66 -6.58 6.36
C LEU A 138 5.87 -5.70 6.08
N GLN A 139 6.09 -5.37 4.80
CA GLN A 139 7.20 -4.55 4.33
C GLN A 139 6.90 -3.97 2.96
N PHE A 140 7.66 -2.95 2.57
CA PHE A 140 7.58 -2.29 1.28
C PHE A 140 8.93 -2.34 0.58
N GLY A 141 8.94 -2.21 -0.75
CA GLY A 141 10.17 -2.16 -1.51
C GLY A 141 9.95 -1.68 -2.93
N PHE A 142 11.06 -1.41 -3.62
CA PHE A 142 11.05 -1.17 -5.06
C PHE A 142 10.92 -2.48 -5.84
N ASP A 143 10.01 -2.54 -6.80
CA ASP A 143 10.07 -3.59 -7.81
C ASP A 143 11.32 -3.42 -8.69
N THR A 144 12.14 -4.45 -8.72
CA THR A 144 13.35 -4.53 -9.53
C THR A 144 13.25 -5.65 -10.58
N THR A 145 12.03 -6.08 -10.87
CA THR A 145 11.76 -7.08 -11.91
C THR A 145 12.27 -6.60 -13.26
N SER A 146 12.99 -7.46 -13.97
CA SER A 146 13.48 -7.14 -15.32
C SER A 146 12.33 -6.83 -16.26
N PHE A 147 12.48 -5.77 -17.05
CA PHE A 147 11.49 -5.32 -18.03
C PHE A 147 10.96 -6.45 -18.95
N ASP A 148 11.84 -7.36 -19.36
CA ASP A 148 11.48 -8.51 -20.22
C ASP A 148 10.49 -9.49 -19.55
N HIS A 149 10.29 -9.37 -18.24
CA HIS A 149 9.38 -10.22 -17.49
C HIS A 149 8.05 -9.53 -17.14
N LEU A 150 7.86 -8.26 -17.51
CA LEU A 150 6.63 -7.52 -17.26
C LEU A 150 5.56 -7.82 -18.33
N PRO A 151 4.26 -7.65 -18.00
CA PRO A 151 3.75 -7.40 -16.65
C PRO A 151 3.60 -8.65 -15.78
N GLY A 152 3.58 -9.85 -16.36
CA GLY A 152 3.25 -11.10 -15.65
C GLY A 152 4.23 -11.47 -14.53
N GLY A 153 5.50 -11.08 -14.69
CA GLY A 153 6.55 -11.32 -13.70
C GLY A 153 6.72 -10.23 -12.65
N VAL A 154 5.86 -9.20 -12.63
CA VAL A 154 5.94 -8.11 -11.65
C VAL A 154 6.03 -8.65 -10.21
N CYS A 155 6.81 -8.00 -9.36
CA CYS A 155 7.14 -8.42 -8.00
C CYS A 155 8.00 -9.70 -7.91
N SER A 156 8.61 -10.18 -9.00
CA SER A 156 9.52 -11.35 -8.93
C SER A 156 10.87 -11.01 -8.32
N SER A 157 11.24 -9.74 -8.30
CA SER A 157 12.45 -9.22 -7.65
C SER A 157 12.09 -7.90 -6.97
N VAL A 158 12.36 -7.79 -5.67
CA VAL A 158 12.02 -6.59 -4.88
C VAL A 158 13.22 -6.20 -4.01
N ASP A 159 13.59 -4.94 -4.07
CA ASP A 159 14.56 -4.32 -3.15
C ASP A 159 13.81 -3.75 -1.95
N TRP A 160 13.86 -4.49 -0.83
CA TRP A 160 13.04 -4.21 0.33
C TRP A 160 13.57 -3.06 1.18
N PHE A 161 12.66 -2.23 1.65
CA PHE A 161 12.94 -1.13 2.56
C PHE A 161 13.10 -1.63 4.00
N ASP A 162 14.08 -1.08 4.71
CA ASP A 162 14.23 -1.31 6.13
C ASP A 162 13.40 -0.31 6.95
N GLY A 163 12.65 -0.81 7.94
CA GLY A 163 12.04 0.04 8.98
C GLY A 163 10.71 0.73 8.60
N VAL A 164 10.02 0.27 7.55
CA VAL A 164 8.61 0.62 7.29
C VAL A 164 7.73 -0.59 7.47
N GLY A 165 6.73 -0.46 8.34
CA GLY A 165 5.83 -1.54 8.75
C GLY A 165 6.41 -2.35 9.93
N PRO A 166 5.76 -3.48 10.29
CA PRO A 166 4.49 -3.90 9.72
C PRO A 166 3.33 -2.97 10.10
N PHE A 167 2.38 -2.82 9.19
CA PHE A 167 1.06 -2.25 9.49
C PHE A 167 0.06 -3.38 9.61
N VAL A 168 -0.87 -3.25 10.56
CA VAL A 168 -1.90 -4.25 10.82
C VAL A 168 -3.25 -3.57 10.75
N PHE A 169 -4.12 -4.10 9.91
CA PHE A 169 -5.44 -3.53 9.65
C PHE A 169 -6.54 -4.50 10.00
N ASP A 170 -7.66 -3.97 10.47
CA ASP A 170 -8.92 -4.69 10.48
C ASP A 170 -9.31 -5.05 9.04
N ARG A 171 -9.76 -6.29 8.83
CA ARG A 171 -10.05 -6.79 7.49
C ARG A 171 -11.22 -6.06 6.82
N ASP A 172 -12.26 -5.74 7.56
CA ASP A 172 -13.44 -5.05 7.02
C ASP A 172 -13.08 -3.61 6.61
N GLN A 173 -12.19 -2.95 7.37
CA GLN A 173 -11.64 -1.65 6.98
C GLN A 173 -10.85 -1.74 5.68
N TYR A 174 -9.93 -2.71 5.58
CA TYR A 174 -9.15 -2.93 4.36
C TYR A 174 -10.05 -3.20 3.15
N GLU A 175 -11.04 -4.07 3.30
CA GLU A 175 -11.97 -4.38 2.21
C GLU A 175 -12.86 -3.19 1.84
N THR A 176 -13.18 -2.32 2.81
CA THR A 176 -13.90 -1.08 2.54
C THR A 176 -13.04 -0.11 1.73
N MET A 177 -11.77 0.05 2.08
CA MET A 177 -10.80 0.80 1.31
C MET A 177 -10.67 0.25 -0.12
N ALA A 178 -10.50 -1.06 -0.27
CA ALA A 178 -10.36 -1.71 -1.56
C ALA A 178 -11.60 -1.53 -2.46
N ARG A 179 -12.81 -1.66 -1.91
CA ARG A 179 -14.07 -1.43 -2.63
C ARG A 179 -14.20 0.00 -3.17
N ARG A 180 -13.62 1.00 -2.51
CA ARG A 180 -13.62 2.38 -3.02
C ARG A 180 -12.84 2.51 -4.32
N PHE A 181 -11.71 1.83 -4.44
CA PHE A 181 -10.95 1.77 -5.70
C PHE A 181 -11.67 0.93 -6.75
N GLU A 182 -12.30 -0.19 -6.38
CA GLU A 182 -13.06 -1.03 -7.30
C GLU A 182 -14.20 -0.24 -7.99
N GLN A 183 -14.79 0.75 -7.31
CA GLN A 183 -15.81 1.64 -7.89
C GLN A 183 -15.28 2.55 -8.99
N LEU A 184 -13.96 2.73 -9.11
CA LEU A 184 -13.33 3.49 -10.19
C LEU A 184 -13.12 2.65 -11.47
N LYS A 185 -13.30 1.33 -11.40
CA LYS A 185 -13.18 0.47 -12.58
C LYS A 185 -14.17 0.90 -13.65
N PRO A 186 -13.75 0.97 -14.92
CA PRO A 186 -14.68 1.20 -16.02
C PRO A 186 -15.76 0.12 -15.99
N ASN A 187 -17.02 0.53 -16.08
CA ASN A 187 -18.11 -0.43 -16.21
C ASN A 187 -18.06 -1.02 -17.63
N PRO A 188 -17.78 -2.31 -17.83
CA PRO A 188 -17.70 -2.91 -19.15
C PRO A 188 -19.02 -2.86 -19.92
N GLU A 189 -20.17 -2.65 -19.23
CA GLU A 189 -21.49 -2.57 -19.85
C GLU A 189 -21.77 -1.20 -20.51
N ILE A 190 -20.93 -0.16 -20.26
CA ILE A 190 -21.11 1.19 -20.80
C ILE A 190 -20.11 1.48 -21.95
N ALA A 191 -19.15 0.60 -22.18
CA ALA A 191 -18.09 0.77 -23.17
C ALA A 191 -18.43 0.14 -24.54
N GLY A 192 -19.73 -0.03 -24.85
CA GLY A 192 -20.23 -0.60 -26.12
C GLY A 192 -20.85 0.46 -27.02
#